data_8620ad607a5f5cbbab534cf4b30d967a
#
_entry.id   8620ad607a5f5cbbab534cf4b30d967a
#
_cell.length_a   1.000
_cell.length_b   1.000
_cell.length_c   1.000
_cell.angle_alpha   90.00
_cell.angle_beta   90.00
_cell.angle_gamma   90.00
#
_symmetry.space_group_name_H-M   'P 1'
#
loop_
_entity.id
_entity.type
_entity.pdbx_description
1 polymer ?
#
loop_
_entity_poly.entity_id
_entity_poly.type
_entity_poly.pdbx_seq_one_letter_code
_entity_poly.pdbx_strand_id
1 'polypeptide(L)'
;MKFILATRKSPLALVQTEMVAARLRQKIPGAECDLLKVVTTGDRQAEWSLSKQGGKGLFTAELEQALLRGDAHVAVHSCKDLPGENTPGLIVAGYLPREDVRDVLVLREGVTEPRTIATSSPRRQLQIKQLFPGATFTEIRGNVDTRLRKIAGGLADATILAAAGMNRLGIREWPGVVFRPLKLQESVPAVGQGAIALQCRQETIPLLRDVFDAGTARSVDVERAIQAAVGGGCQIAFAAHVSGDTLHFFHERTGVRTLPLTGADFANPAEAAKRLLGELNFHA
;
A
#
# COMPACT_ATOMS: atom_id res chain seq x y z
N MET A 1 -26.11 -12.33 -9.05
CA MET A 1 -25.09 -13.06 -8.25
C MET A 1 -24.68 -12.19 -7.07
N LYS A 2 -24.63 -12.74 -5.85
CA LYS A 2 -24.34 -11.96 -4.64
C LYS A 2 -22.90 -12.18 -4.16
N PHE A 3 -22.14 -11.08 -3.99
CA PHE A 3 -20.82 -11.04 -3.40
C PHE A 3 -20.86 -10.45 -1.99
N ILE A 4 -20.13 -11.04 -1.06
CA ILE A 4 -19.87 -10.48 0.26
C ILE A 4 -18.42 -10.02 0.28
N LEU A 5 -18.20 -8.70 0.46
CA LEU A 5 -16.89 -8.05 0.43
C LEU A 5 -16.44 -7.75 1.86
N ALA A 6 -15.40 -8.45 2.33
CA ALA A 6 -14.78 -8.15 3.62
C ALA A 6 -13.92 -6.90 3.54
N THR A 7 -14.10 -5.98 4.48
CA THR A 7 -13.41 -4.70 4.53
C THR A 7 -13.20 -4.21 5.95
N ARG A 8 -12.17 -3.38 6.17
CA ARG A 8 -11.98 -2.65 7.42
C ARG A 8 -13.01 -1.52 7.54
N LYS A 9 -13.21 -1.02 8.78
CA LYS A 9 -14.15 0.07 9.07
C LYS A 9 -13.59 1.47 8.78
N SER A 10 -12.31 1.62 8.40
CA SER A 10 -11.73 2.95 8.13
C SER A 10 -12.38 3.61 6.92
N PRO A 11 -12.51 4.96 6.89
CA PRO A 11 -13.12 5.66 5.76
C PRO A 11 -12.49 5.29 4.40
N LEU A 12 -11.15 5.20 4.34
CA LEU A 12 -10.44 4.81 3.13
C LEU A 12 -10.77 3.37 2.70
N ALA A 13 -10.82 2.42 3.63
CA ALA A 13 -11.16 1.04 3.30
C ALA A 13 -12.59 0.90 2.77
N LEU A 14 -13.53 1.65 3.32
CA LEU A 14 -14.92 1.67 2.84
C LEU A 14 -15.01 2.22 1.42
N VAL A 15 -14.34 3.36 1.13
CA VAL A 15 -14.28 3.93 -0.23
C VAL A 15 -13.65 2.92 -1.21
N GLN A 16 -12.56 2.26 -0.84
CA GLN A 16 -11.93 1.24 -1.68
C GLN A 16 -12.87 0.06 -1.95
N THR A 17 -13.64 -0.37 -0.96
CA THR A 17 -14.59 -1.47 -1.13
C THR A 17 -15.78 -1.08 -2.01
N GLU A 18 -16.28 0.14 -1.89
CA GLU A 18 -17.31 0.64 -2.79
C GLU A 18 -16.82 0.74 -4.25
N MET A 19 -15.54 1.10 -4.47
CA MET A 19 -14.93 1.07 -5.81
C MET A 19 -14.92 -0.36 -6.37
N VAL A 20 -14.58 -1.37 -5.55
CA VAL A 20 -14.65 -2.79 -5.95
C VAL A 20 -16.09 -3.20 -6.26
N ALA A 21 -17.05 -2.85 -5.40
CA ALA A 21 -18.46 -3.15 -5.60
C ALA A 21 -19.00 -2.51 -6.89
N ALA A 22 -18.64 -1.27 -7.17
CA ALA A 22 -19.01 -0.58 -8.41
C ALA A 22 -18.42 -1.30 -9.64
N ARG A 23 -17.15 -1.73 -9.57
CA ARG A 23 -16.48 -2.47 -10.63
C ARG A 23 -17.12 -3.84 -10.87
N LEU A 24 -17.48 -4.56 -9.80
CA LEU A 24 -18.20 -5.84 -9.89
C LEU A 24 -19.55 -5.66 -10.59
N ARG A 25 -20.35 -4.67 -10.18
CA ARG A 25 -21.65 -4.36 -10.82
C ARG A 25 -21.50 -3.98 -12.29
N GLN A 26 -20.43 -3.24 -12.64
CA GLN A 26 -20.15 -2.84 -14.02
C GLN A 26 -19.77 -4.02 -14.92
N LYS A 27 -19.02 -5.00 -14.38
CA LYS A 27 -18.40 -6.09 -15.16
C LYS A 27 -19.19 -7.38 -15.12
N ILE A 28 -20.01 -7.60 -14.11
CA ILE A 28 -20.78 -8.81 -13.91
C ILE A 28 -22.28 -8.45 -13.89
N PRO A 29 -23.03 -8.77 -14.94
CA PRO A 29 -24.48 -8.50 -14.99
C PRO A 29 -25.21 -9.10 -13.79
N GLY A 30 -26.03 -8.28 -13.11
CA GLY A 30 -26.81 -8.72 -11.95
C GLY A 30 -25.97 -8.96 -10.67
N ALA A 31 -24.75 -8.45 -10.61
CA ALA A 31 -23.96 -8.53 -9.37
C ALA A 31 -24.54 -7.63 -8.28
N GLU A 32 -24.80 -8.22 -7.13
CA GLU A 32 -25.15 -7.55 -5.88
C GLU A 32 -23.95 -7.65 -4.93
N CYS A 33 -23.69 -6.60 -4.14
CA CYS A 33 -22.55 -6.56 -3.25
C CYS A 33 -22.98 -6.10 -1.86
N ASP A 34 -22.69 -6.93 -0.86
CA ASP A 34 -22.83 -6.62 0.55
C ASP A 34 -21.44 -6.42 1.18
N LEU A 35 -21.33 -5.54 2.17
CA LEU A 35 -20.09 -5.27 2.87
C LEU A 35 -20.08 -5.95 4.24
N LEU A 36 -19.09 -6.83 4.46
CA LEU A 36 -18.76 -7.37 5.77
C LEU A 36 -17.68 -6.48 6.42
N LYS A 37 -18.10 -5.59 7.33
CA LYS A 37 -17.20 -4.67 8.03
C LYS A 37 -16.52 -5.36 9.21
N VAL A 38 -15.20 -5.53 9.12
CA VAL A 38 -14.37 -6.21 10.12
C VAL A 38 -13.56 -5.17 10.90
N VAL A 39 -13.35 -5.41 12.20
CA VAL A 39 -12.44 -4.63 13.04
C VAL A 39 -11.15 -5.43 13.20
N THR A 40 -10.06 -4.94 12.63
CA THR A 40 -8.76 -5.62 12.71
C THR A 40 -8.03 -5.33 14.03
N THR A 41 -7.06 -6.17 14.36
CA THR A 41 -6.17 -5.94 15.50
C THR A 41 -5.45 -4.60 15.36
N GLY A 42 -4.99 -4.24 14.16
CA GLY A 42 -4.38 -2.93 13.90
C GLY A 42 -5.32 -1.74 14.11
N ASP A 43 -6.64 -1.91 13.91
CA ASP A 43 -7.63 -0.88 14.18
C ASP A 43 -7.91 -0.72 15.69
N ARG A 44 -7.91 -1.84 16.45
CA ARG A 44 -8.08 -1.83 17.92
C ARG A 44 -6.88 -1.22 18.63
N GLN A 45 -5.69 -1.42 18.10
CA GLN A 45 -4.40 -1.01 18.67
C GLN A 45 -3.85 0.25 17.99
N ALA A 46 -4.73 1.16 17.57
CA ALA A 46 -4.35 2.40 16.88
C ALA A 46 -3.35 3.28 17.67
N GLU A 47 -3.24 3.09 18.98
CA GLU A 47 -2.31 3.82 19.86
C GLU A 47 -0.95 3.12 20.04
N TRP A 48 -0.81 1.84 19.64
CA TRP A 48 0.44 1.09 19.84
C TRP A 48 1.47 1.39 18.75
N SER A 49 2.76 1.46 19.14
CA SER A 49 3.85 1.65 18.17
C SER A 49 4.03 0.42 17.27
N LEU A 50 3.93 0.60 15.94
CA LEU A 50 4.17 -0.47 14.96
C LEU A 50 5.63 -0.97 15.00
N SER A 51 6.58 -0.11 15.38
CA SER A 51 7.99 -0.45 15.46
C SER A 51 8.29 -1.44 16.60
N LYS A 52 7.47 -1.42 17.66
CA LYS A 52 7.69 -2.28 18.85
C LYS A 52 6.92 -3.59 18.81
N GLN A 53 5.81 -3.68 18.08
CA GLN A 53 4.93 -4.85 18.09
C GLN A 53 4.41 -5.24 16.69
N GLY A 54 5.06 -4.81 15.61
CA GLY A 54 4.68 -5.14 14.25
C GLY A 54 4.71 -6.64 13.98
N GLY A 55 3.52 -7.27 13.93
CA GLY A 55 3.35 -8.65 13.48
C GLY A 55 2.87 -8.69 12.02
N LYS A 56 3.18 -9.78 11.29
CA LYS A 56 2.55 -10.07 9.99
C LYS A 56 1.02 -10.08 10.19
N GLY A 57 0.27 -9.43 9.31
CA GLY A 57 -1.19 -9.53 9.27
C GLY A 57 -2.01 -8.63 10.19
N LEU A 58 -1.42 -7.61 10.84
CA LEU A 58 -2.15 -6.69 11.74
C LEU A 58 -3.43 -6.08 11.15
N PHE A 59 -3.47 -5.92 9.82
CA PHE A 59 -4.60 -5.30 9.10
C PHE A 59 -5.32 -6.27 8.16
N THR A 60 -4.86 -7.53 8.07
CA THR A 60 -5.37 -8.50 7.09
C THR A 60 -5.93 -9.77 7.73
N ALA A 61 -5.41 -10.21 8.88
CA ALA A 61 -5.71 -11.50 9.47
C ALA A 61 -7.21 -11.76 9.67
N GLU A 62 -7.97 -10.79 10.18
CA GLU A 62 -9.40 -10.99 10.43
C GLU A 62 -10.22 -11.01 9.12
N LEU A 63 -9.76 -10.31 8.06
CA LEU A 63 -10.36 -10.39 6.74
C LEU A 63 -10.07 -11.76 6.11
N GLU A 64 -8.84 -12.24 6.24
CA GLU A 64 -8.42 -13.57 5.77
C GLU A 64 -9.19 -14.69 6.48
N GLN A 65 -9.41 -14.56 7.79
CA GLN A 65 -10.25 -15.51 8.52
C GLN A 65 -11.70 -15.50 8.02
N ALA A 66 -12.27 -14.34 7.67
CA ALA A 66 -13.61 -14.27 7.09
C ALA A 66 -13.68 -14.98 5.72
N LEU A 67 -12.63 -14.88 4.88
CA LEU A 67 -12.52 -15.64 3.63
C LEU A 67 -12.45 -17.16 3.88
N LEU A 68 -11.58 -17.59 4.79
CA LEU A 68 -11.36 -19.01 5.10
C LEU A 68 -12.60 -19.69 5.68
N ARG A 69 -13.39 -18.97 6.49
CA ARG A 69 -14.67 -19.49 7.03
C ARG A 69 -15.82 -19.47 6.01
N GLY A 70 -15.65 -18.78 4.87
CA GLY A 70 -16.72 -18.60 3.90
C GLY A 70 -17.71 -17.46 4.24
N ASP A 71 -17.42 -16.65 5.25
CA ASP A 71 -18.23 -15.47 5.63
C ASP A 71 -18.17 -14.36 4.57
N ALA A 72 -17.10 -14.34 3.76
CA ALA A 72 -16.92 -13.43 2.63
C ALA A 72 -16.39 -14.16 1.40
N HIS A 73 -16.66 -13.59 0.22
CA HIS A 73 -16.16 -14.08 -1.06
C HIS A 73 -14.85 -13.40 -1.44
N VAL A 74 -14.71 -12.10 -1.15
CA VAL A 74 -13.56 -11.26 -1.49
C VAL A 74 -13.19 -10.38 -0.31
N ALA A 75 -11.92 -10.29 0.02
CA ALA A 75 -11.38 -9.28 0.90
C ALA A 75 -10.72 -8.16 0.09
N VAL A 76 -11.02 -6.91 0.45
CA VAL A 76 -10.51 -5.72 -0.22
C VAL A 76 -9.41 -5.09 0.61
N HIS A 77 -8.22 -4.96 0.01
CA HIS A 77 -7.03 -4.45 0.68
C HIS A 77 -6.43 -3.26 -0.06
N SER A 78 -5.88 -2.29 0.69
CA SER A 78 -4.77 -1.50 0.14
C SER A 78 -3.60 -2.46 -0.07
N CYS A 79 -3.16 -2.67 -1.31
CA CYS A 79 -2.18 -3.72 -1.64
C CYS A 79 -0.89 -3.63 -0.81
N LYS A 80 -0.43 -2.42 -0.51
CA LYS A 80 0.78 -2.17 0.30
C LYS A 80 0.70 -2.68 1.74
N ASP A 81 -0.49 -3.01 2.24
CA ASP A 81 -0.71 -3.51 3.60
C ASP A 81 -0.66 -5.06 3.63
N LEU A 82 -0.64 -5.71 2.44
CA LEU A 82 -0.51 -7.15 2.31
C LEU A 82 0.95 -7.60 2.53
N PRO A 83 1.16 -8.75 3.19
CA PRO A 83 2.48 -9.38 3.25
C PRO A 83 2.92 -9.87 1.86
N GLY A 84 4.22 -10.11 1.69
CA GLY A 84 4.77 -10.65 0.43
C GLY A 84 4.24 -12.05 0.10
N GLU A 85 4.03 -12.88 1.11
CA GLU A 85 3.50 -14.23 1.00
C GLU A 85 1.98 -14.24 1.21
N ASN A 86 1.29 -15.11 0.48
CA ASN A 86 -0.13 -15.33 0.66
C ASN A 86 -0.39 -16.28 1.84
N THR A 87 -1.47 -16.06 2.56
CA THR A 87 -1.99 -17.01 3.56
C THR A 87 -2.43 -18.31 2.87
N PRO A 88 -2.05 -19.50 3.38
CA PRO A 88 -2.48 -20.77 2.79
C PRO A 88 -4.00 -20.85 2.58
N GLY A 89 -4.42 -21.30 1.40
CA GLY A 89 -5.83 -21.33 1.00
C GLY A 89 -6.39 -20.05 0.42
N LEU A 90 -5.62 -18.96 0.43
CA LEU A 90 -6.00 -17.67 -0.13
C LEU A 90 -5.02 -17.21 -1.21
N ILE A 91 -5.53 -16.42 -2.15
CA ILE A 91 -4.74 -15.84 -3.23
C ILE A 91 -5.14 -14.38 -3.43
N VAL A 92 -4.17 -13.54 -3.76
CA VAL A 92 -4.45 -12.23 -4.37
C VAL A 92 -4.81 -12.49 -5.82
N ALA A 93 -6.10 -12.41 -6.13
CA ALA A 93 -6.65 -12.78 -7.43
C ALA A 93 -6.36 -11.72 -8.51
N GLY A 94 -6.18 -10.47 -8.10
CA GLY A 94 -5.89 -9.36 -8.99
C GLY A 94 -6.14 -7.99 -8.34
N TYR A 95 -6.10 -6.97 -9.18
CA TYR A 95 -6.12 -5.58 -8.72
C TYR A 95 -7.09 -4.74 -9.56
N LEU A 96 -7.60 -3.65 -8.97
CA LEU A 96 -8.25 -2.58 -9.72
C LEU A 96 -7.19 -1.66 -10.37
N PRO A 97 -7.58 -0.81 -11.34
CA PRO A 97 -6.70 0.21 -11.91
C PRO A 97 -5.97 1.00 -10.82
N ARG A 98 -4.66 1.15 -11.01
CA ARG A 98 -3.76 1.76 -10.03
C ARG A 98 -3.96 3.27 -9.98
N GLU A 99 -4.05 3.82 -8.78
CA GLU A 99 -4.08 5.24 -8.50
C GLU A 99 -2.65 5.82 -8.37
N ASP A 100 -2.52 7.15 -8.27
CA ASP A 100 -1.22 7.83 -8.08
C ASP A 100 -0.39 7.18 -6.97
N VAL A 101 0.76 6.68 -7.36
CA VAL A 101 1.65 5.89 -6.50
C VAL A 101 2.52 6.74 -5.57
N ARG A 102 2.61 8.05 -5.84
CA ARG A 102 3.54 8.96 -5.17
C ARG A 102 3.23 9.11 -3.67
N ASP A 103 4.29 9.36 -2.92
CA ASP A 103 4.16 9.95 -1.60
C ASP A 103 3.96 11.47 -1.72
N VAL A 104 3.22 12.05 -0.79
CA VAL A 104 2.99 13.48 -0.68
C VAL A 104 3.58 13.95 0.65
N LEU A 105 4.50 14.88 0.60
CA LEU A 105 4.95 15.63 1.77
C LEU A 105 3.86 16.65 2.10
N VAL A 106 3.27 16.51 3.28
CA VAL A 106 2.25 17.40 3.82
C VAL A 106 2.95 18.33 4.80
N LEU A 107 3.15 19.57 4.41
CA LEU A 107 3.80 20.62 5.20
C LEU A 107 2.74 21.40 5.97
N ARG A 108 3.01 21.76 7.23
CA ARG A 108 2.21 22.75 7.94
C ARG A 108 2.37 24.11 7.21
N GLU A 109 1.29 24.83 7.09
CA GLU A 109 1.27 26.14 6.43
C GLU A 109 2.33 27.07 7.02
N GLY A 110 3.04 27.81 6.14
CA GLY A 110 4.16 28.69 6.51
C GLY A 110 5.50 27.97 6.70
N VAL A 111 5.55 26.62 6.65
CA VAL A 111 6.80 25.86 6.74
C VAL A 111 7.31 25.55 5.33
N THR A 112 8.52 26.01 5.02
CA THR A 112 9.23 25.68 3.77
C THR A 112 10.30 24.60 3.97
N GLU A 113 10.94 24.58 5.15
CA GLU A 113 11.95 23.59 5.52
C GLU A 113 11.58 22.95 6.87
N PRO A 114 11.04 21.72 6.86
CA PRO A 114 10.57 21.08 8.09
C PRO A 114 11.73 20.64 8.97
N ARG A 115 11.67 20.98 10.26
CA ARG A 115 12.62 20.53 11.30
C ARG A 115 12.12 19.30 12.03
N THR A 116 10.80 19.10 12.06
CA THR A 116 10.16 17.93 12.67
C THR A 116 9.24 17.26 11.65
N ILE A 117 9.41 15.96 11.43
CA ILE A 117 8.64 15.19 10.45
C ILE A 117 8.01 13.98 11.13
N ALA A 118 6.68 13.89 11.07
CA ALA A 118 5.93 12.82 11.70
C ALA A 118 5.67 11.65 10.73
N THR A 119 6.27 10.49 11.00
CA THR A 119 6.02 9.26 10.23
C THR A 119 6.35 8.02 11.06
N SER A 120 5.48 7.00 10.99
CA SER A 120 5.75 5.67 11.58
C SER A 120 6.30 4.67 10.55
N SER A 121 6.65 5.13 9.33
CA SER A 121 7.17 4.27 8.27
C SER A 121 8.70 4.38 8.18
N PRO A 122 9.46 3.30 8.50
CA PRO A 122 10.92 3.31 8.36
C PRO A 122 11.37 3.65 6.93
N ARG A 123 10.65 3.13 5.93
CA ARG A 123 10.88 3.44 4.51
C ARG A 123 10.85 4.94 4.23
N ARG A 124 9.78 5.62 4.69
CA ARG A 124 9.63 7.08 4.50
C ARG A 124 10.67 7.85 5.31
N GLN A 125 10.90 7.46 6.55
CA GLN A 125 11.87 8.11 7.41
C GLN A 125 13.25 8.16 6.77
N LEU A 126 13.77 7.03 6.29
CA LEU A 126 15.12 6.98 5.71
C LEU A 126 15.22 7.75 4.39
N GLN A 127 14.23 7.65 3.52
CA GLN A 127 14.23 8.37 2.25
C GLN A 127 14.11 9.89 2.45
N ILE A 128 13.18 10.32 3.31
CA ILE A 128 12.93 11.75 3.58
C ILE A 128 14.09 12.38 4.35
N LYS A 129 14.80 11.62 5.17
CA LYS A 129 16.03 12.10 5.84
C LYS A 129 17.12 12.54 4.85
N GLN A 130 17.15 11.96 3.65
CA GLN A 130 18.08 12.39 2.59
C GLN A 130 17.72 13.78 2.03
N LEU A 131 16.43 14.11 1.99
CA LEU A 131 15.95 15.42 1.54
C LEU A 131 16.09 16.51 2.63
N PHE A 132 15.93 16.10 3.90
CA PHE A 132 15.98 16.98 5.07
C PHE A 132 16.92 16.41 6.13
N PRO A 133 18.25 16.48 5.93
CA PRO A 133 19.23 15.84 6.84
C PRO A 133 19.15 16.33 8.29
N GLY A 134 18.76 17.61 8.47
CA GLY A 134 18.62 18.25 9.79
C GLY A 134 17.29 17.96 10.50
N ALA A 135 16.35 17.30 9.85
CA ALA A 135 15.05 17.02 10.45
C ALA A 135 15.10 15.88 11.47
N THR A 136 14.35 16.04 12.55
CA THR A 136 14.05 14.99 13.52
C THR A 136 12.73 14.30 13.17
N PHE A 137 12.58 13.03 13.58
CA PHE A 137 11.41 12.23 13.24
C PHE A 137 10.64 11.82 14.49
N THR A 138 9.30 11.89 14.40
CA THR A 138 8.38 11.43 15.43
C THR A 138 7.31 10.51 14.83
N GLU A 139 6.64 9.75 15.66
CA GLU A 139 5.56 8.88 15.20
C GLU A 139 4.25 9.65 14.99
N ILE A 140 3.46 9.23 13.99
CA ILE A 140 2.11 9.71 13.77
C ILE A 140 1.18 8.54 13.41
N ARG A 141 0.02 8.52 14.04
CA ARG A 141 -1.02 7.49 13.85
C ARG A 141 -2.37 8.12 13.56
N GLY A 142 -3.26 7.31 13.02
CA GLY A 142 -4.64 7.67 12.67
C GLY A 142 -4.89 7.59 11.17
N ASN A 143 -6.14 7.80 10.79
CA ASN A 143 -6.57 7.92 9.41
C ASN A 143 -6.00 9.18 8.74
N VAL A 144 -6.19 9.32 7.44
CA VAL A 144 -5.65 10.46 6.66
C VAL A 144 -6.08 11.80 7.26
N ASP A 145 -7.38 11.98 7.50
CA ASP A 145 -7.95 13.20 8.10
C ASP A 145 -7.38 13.51 9.49
N THR A 146 -7.21 12.49 10.31
CA THR A 146 -6.64 12.63 11.65
C THR A 146 -5.19 13.10 11.59
N ARG A 147 -4.39 12.55 10.65
CA ARG A 147 -3.01 12.98 10.48
C ARG A 147 -2.92 14.42 9.95
N LEU A 148 -3.78 14.78 9.00
CA LEU A 148 -3.85 16.15 8.48
C LEU A 148 -4.17 17.15 9.59
N ARG A 149 -5.19 16.86 10.42
CA ARG A 149 -5.53 17.68 11.59
C ARG A 149 -4.36 17.83 12.58
N LYS A 150 -3.63 16.74 12.84
CA LYS A 150 -2.47 16.75 13.75
C LYS A 150 -1.35 17.67 13.22
N ILE A 151 -1.08 17.66 11.92
CA ILE A 151 -0.07 18.53 11.31
C ILE A 151 -0.53 19.98 11.29
N ALA A 152 -1.76 20.25 10.87
CA ALA A 152 -2.34 21.60 10.93
C ALA A 152 -2.34 22.15 12.37
N GLY A 153 -2.54 21.31 13.37
CA GLY A 153 -2.50 21.63 14.80
C GLY A 153 -1.08 21.70 15.40
N GLY A 154 -0.02 21.55 14.61
CA GLY A 154 1.36 21.76 15.05
C GLY A 154 2.04 20.58 15.76
N LEU A 155 1.53 19.33 15.62
CA LEU A 155 2.21 18.14 16.15
C LEU A 155 3.65 18.00 15.60
N ALA A 156 3.84 18.38 14.34
CA ALA A 156 5.12 18.41 13.65
C ALA A 156 5.02 19.41 12.48
N ASP A 157 6.16 19.71 11.86
CA ASP A 157 6.19 20.60 10.68
C ASP A 157 5.68 19.92 9.43
N ALA A 158 5.82 18.58 9.34
CA ALA A 158 5.36 17.83 8.19
C ALA A 158 4.99 16.38 8.53
N THR A 159 4.25 15.75 7.62
CA THR A 159 4.07 14.29 7.55
C THR A 159 4.11 13.83 6.09
N ILE A 160 4.11 12.50 5.87
CA ILE A 160 4.10 11.91 4.54
C ILE A 160 2.86 11.02 4.40
N LEU A 161 2.05 11.27 3.37
CA LEU A 161 0.86 10.49 3.02
C LEU A 161 1.01 9.91 1.60
N ALA A 162 0.25 8.87 1.28
CA ALA A 162 0.15 8.36 -0.08
C ALA A 162 -0.91 9.15 -0.87
N ALA A 163 -0.57 9.67 -2.04
CA ALA A 163 -1.48 10.40 -2.92
C ALA A 163 -2.77 9.61 -3.18
N ALA A 164 -2.66 8.32 -3.48
CA ALA A 164 -3.81 7.44 -3.72
C ALA A 164 -4.85 7.46 -2.60
N GLY A 165 -4.40 7.54 -1.32
CA GLY A 165 -5.31 7.61 -0.18
C GLY A 165 -6.05 8.95 -0.11
N MET A 166 -5.35 10.03 -0.38
CA MET A 166 -5.91 11.38 -0.41
C MET A 166 -6.91 11.53 -1.58
N ASN A 167 -6.52 11.10 -2.79
CA ASN A 167 -7.36 11.17 -3.99
C ASN A 167 -8.68 10.39 -3.81
N ARG A 168 -8.62 9.16 -3.26
CA ARG A 168 -9.81 8.34 -3.02
C ARG A 168 -10.75 8.94 -1.98
N LEU A 169 -10.23 9.69 -1.01
CA LEU A 169 -11.03 10.43 -0.03
C LEU A 169 -11.48 11.81 -0.54
N GLY A 170 -11.14 12.19 -1.79
CA GLY A 170 -11.47 13.49 -2.35
C GLY A 170 -10.70 14.65 -1.73
N ILE A 171 -9.60 14.38 -1.02
CA ILE A 171 -8.81 15.40 -0.32
C ILE A 171 -7.80 16.01 -1.30
N ARG A 172 -8.10 17.19 -1.82
CA ARG A 172 -7.23 17.96 -2.72
C ARG A 172 -6.51 19.12 -2.01
N GLU A 173 -7.10 19.60 -0.95
CA GLU A 173 -6.61 20.65 -0.07
C GLU A 173 -7.02 20.36 1.38
N TRP A 174 -6.36 20.99 2.33
CA TRP A 174 -6.70 20.91 3.75
C TRP A 174 -6.25 22.19 4.46
N PRO A 175 -7.12 22.82 5.29
CA PRO A 175 -6.75 24.04 6.01
C PRO A 175 -5.51 23.85 6.89
N GLY A 176 -4.58 24.82 6.82
CA GLY A 176 -3.37 24.84 7.63
C GLY A 176 -2.25 23.91 7.16
N VAL A 177 -2.35 23.31 5.97
CA VAL A 177 -1.26 22.52 5.36
C VAL A 177 -1.14 22.75 3.86
N VAL A 178 0.04 22.47 3.33
CA VAL A 178 0.39 22.53 1.91
C VAL A 178 0.83 21.14 1.45
N PHE A 179 0.37 20.69 0.28
CA PHE A 179 0.71 19.38 -0.30
C PHE A 179 1.81 19.53 -1.35
N ARG A 180 2.90 18.78 -1.18
CA ARG A 180 4.00 18.67 -2.14
C ARG A 180 4.14 17.19 -2.57
N PRO A 181 3.66 16.78 -3.77
CA PRO A 181 3.94 15.45 -4.29
C PRO A 181 5.44 15.25 -4.48
N LEU A 182 5.95 14.10 -4.03
CA LEU A 182 7.36 13.73 -4.15
C LEU A 182 7.59 12.99 -5.47
N LYS A 183 8.75 13.22 -6.09
CA LYS A 183 9.21 12.45 -7.25
C LYS A 183 9.59 11.03 -6.81
N LEU A 184 9.57 10.05 -7.73
CA LEU A 184 9.95 8.66 -7.43
C LEU A 184 11.39 8.53 -6.91
N GLN A 185 12.27 9.43 -7.35
CA GLN A 185 13.66 9.49 -6.88
C GLN A 185 13.79 10.09 -5.48
N GLU A 186 12.84 10.93 -5.06
CA GLU A 186 12.79 11.50 -3.70
C GLU A 186 12.19 10.51 -2.69
N SER A 187 11.22 9.71 -3.12
CA SER A 187 10.57 8.68 -2.31
C SER A 187 10.04 7.56 -3.18
N VAL A 188 10.78 6.45 -3.25
CA VAL A 188 10.32 5.23 -3.92
C VAL A 188 9.08 4.71 -3.16
N PRO A 189 7.95 4.53 -3.86
CA PRO A 189 6.71 4.06 -3.23
C PRO A 189 6.83 2.66 -2.62
N ALA A 190 5.99 2.37 -1.63
CA ALA A 190 5.89 1.01 -1.12
C ALA A 190 5.36 0.05 -2.21
N VAL A 191 5.71 -1.22 -2.11
CA VAL A 191 5.15 -2.29 -2.94
C VAL A 191 3.63 -2.19 -2.99
N GLY A 192 3.05 -2.18 -4.17
CA GLY A 192 1.61 -2.09 -4.39
C GLY A 192 0.96 -0.77 -3.94
N GLN A 193 1.74 0.28 -3.63
CA GLN A 193 1.15 1.58 -3.31
C GLN A 193 0.30 2.07 -4.48
N GLY A 194 -0.89 2.58 -4.19
CA GLY A 194 -1.88 2.98 -5.21
C GLY A 194 -2.80 1.85 -5.68
N ALA A 195 -2.43 0.58 -5.54
CA ALA A 195 -3.26 -0.55 -5.94
C ALA A 195 -4.26 -0.97 -4.85
N ILE A 196 -5.48 -1.33 -5.26
CA ILE A 196 -6.46 -2.07 -4.46
C ILE A 196 -6.36 -3.53 -4.87
N ALA A 197 -6.04 -4.40 -3.91
CA ALA A 197 -5.92 -5.83 -4.12
C ALA A 197 -7.21 -6.55 -3.69
N LEU A 198 -7.63 -7.53 -4.49
CA LEU A 198 -8.74 -8.43 -4.20
C LEU A 198 -8.17 -9.81 -3.83
N GLN A 199 -8.34 -10.20 -2.56
CA GLN A 199 -7.94 -11.51 -2.06
C GLN A 199 -9.16 -12.41 -1.92
N CYS A 200 -9.05 -13.66 -2.32
CA CYS A 200 -10.15 -14.61 -2.25
C CYS A 200 -9.62 -16.06 -2.16
N ARG A 201 -10.54 -17.03 -2.01
CA ARG A 201 -10.24 -18.43 -2.21
C ARG A 201 -10.15 -18.76 -3.70
N GLN A 202 -9.43 -19.84 -4.04
CA GLN A 202 -9.14 -20.26 -5.43
C GLN A 202 -10.40 -20.39 -6.30
N GLU A 203 -11.46 -20.96 -5.75
CA GLU A 203 -12.73 -21.19 -6.45
C GLU A 203 -13.49 -19.90 -6.83
N THR A 204 -13.15 -18.76 -6.24
CA THR A 204 -13.77 -17.47 -6.54
C THR A 204 -13.15 -16.78 -7.76
N ILE A 205 -11.90 -17.12 -8.12
CA ILE A 205 -11.16 -16.45 -9.21
C ILE A 205 -11.92 -16.41 -10.53
N PRO A 206 -12.53 -17.51 -11.02
CA PRO A 206 -13.25 -17.51 -12.31
C PRO A 206 -14.35 -16.46 -12.40
N LEU A 207 -14.96 -16.11 -11.26
CA LEU A 207 -16.04 -15.14 -11.17
C LEU A 207 -15.55 -13.69 -11.26
N LEU A 208 -14.25 -13.44 -11.07
CA LEU A 208 -13.67 -12.11 -10.95
C LEU A 208 -12.80 -11.71 -12.15
N ARG A 209 -12.60 -12.57 -13.15
CA ARG A 209 -11.62 -12.37 -14.24
C ARG A 209 -11.74 -11.01 -14.93
N ASP A 210 -12.96 -10.58 -15.25
CA ASP A 210 -13.22 -9.35 -16.01
C ASP A 210 -13.13 -8.08 -15.14
N VAL A 211 -12.94 -8.25 -13.83
CA VAL A 211 -12.88 -7.15 -12.85
C VAL A 211 -11.47 -6.54 -12.80
N PHE A 212 -10.45 -7.36 -13.04
CA PHE A 212 -9.06 -7.01 -12.84
C PHE A 212 -8.48 -6.09 -13.93
N ASP A 213 -7.47 -5.32 -13.53
CA ASP A 213 -6.68 -4.50 -14.43
C ASP A 213 -5.33 -5.17 -14.71
N ALA A 214 -5.13 -5.57 -15.97
CA ALA A 214 -3.92 -6.27 -16.39
C ALA A 214 -2.65 -5.40 -16.29
N GLY A 215 -2.78 -4.09 -16.52
CA GLY A 215 -1.66 -3.16 -16.41
C GLY A 215 -1.16 -3.03 -14.98
N THR A 216 -2.08 -2.95 -14.02
CA THR A 216 -1.74 -2.96 -12.60
C THR A 216 -1.15 -4.29 -12.18
N ALA A 217 -1.73 -5.43 -12.60
CA ALA A 217 -1.21 -6.75 -12.29
C ALA A 217 0.23 -6.91 -12.79
N ARG A 218 0.49 -6.56 -14.05
CA ARG A 218 1.82 -6.62 -14.66
C ARG A 218 2.90 -5.98 -13.78
N SER A 219 2.65 -4.81 -13.23
CA SER A 219 3.63 -4.10 -12.39
C SER A 219 3.66 -4.62 -10.96
N VAL A 220 2.50 -4.81 -10.33
CA VAL A 220 2.41 -5.16 -8.91
C VAL A 220 2.86 -6.59 -8.65
N ASP A 221 2.68 -7.51 -9.57
CA ASP A 221 3.14 -8.90 -9.41
C ASP A 221 4.68 -8.98 -9.34
N VAL A 222 5.41 -8.19 -10.14
CA VAL A 222 6.87 -8.07 -10.02
C VAL A 222 7.27 -7.43 -8.69
N GLU A 223 6.60 -6.34 -8.29
CA GLU A 223 6.86 -5.68 -7.00
C GLU A 223 6.66 -6.65 -5.82
N ARG A 224 5.59 -7.43 -5.84
CA ARG A 224 5.28 -8.42 -4.79
C ARG A 224 6.23 -9.60 -4.79
N ALA A 225 6.67 -10.07 -5.95
CA ALA A 225 7.69 -11.11 -6.04
C ALA A 225 9.02 -10.65 -5.41
N ILE A 226 9.43 -9.41 -5.65
CA ILE A 226 10.61 -8.82 -5.00
C ILE A 226 10.38 -8.72 -3.48
N GLN A 227 9.19 -8.29 -3.03
CA GLN A 227 8.85 -8.23 -1.61
C GLN A 227 8.94 -9.60 -0.93
N ALA A 228 8.44 -10.64 -1.58
CA ALA A 228 8.52 -12.01 -1.07
C ALA A 228 9.97 -12.50 -0.96
N ALA A 229 10.80 -12.19 -1.96
CA ALA A 229 12.21 -12.59 -2.00
C ALA A 229 13.10 -11.81 -1.02
N VAL A 230 12.82 -10.50 -0.78
CA VAL A 230 13.51 -9.70 0.24
C VAL A 230 13.18 -10.19 1.63
N GLY A 231 11.97 -10.74 1.83
CA GLY A 231 11.49 -11.16 3.14
C GLY A 231 11.16 -10.00 4.06
N GLY A 232 10.81 -10.32 5.30
CA GLY A 232 10.45 -9.32 6.32
C GLY A 232 9.05 -8.72 6.14
N GLY A 233 8.70 -7.80 7.02
CA GLY A 233 7.39 -7.14 7.07
C GLY A 233 7.51 -5.63 6.92
N CYS A 234 6.43 -4.92 7.27
CA CYS A 234 6.34 -3.44 7.23
C CYS A 234 7.39 -2.69 8.08
N GLN A 235 8.23 -3.42 8.82
CA GLN A 235 9.30 -2.86 9.66
C GLN A 235 10.62 -2.65 8.91
N ILE A 236 10.80 -3.29 7.74
CA ILE A 236 12.01 -3.12 6.94
C ILE A 236 11.87 -1.84 6.10
N ALA A 237 12.92 -1.05 6.06
CA ALA A 237 12.99 0.13 5.21
C ALA A 237 13.26 -0.27 3.76
N PHE A 238 12.23 -0.76 3.10
CA PHE A 238 12.25 -1.32 1.76
C PHE A 238 11.16 -0.72 0.88
N ALA A 239 11.44 -0.57 -0.41
CA ALA A 239 10.47 -0.22 -1.45
C ALA A 239 10.84 -0.87 -2.79
N ALA A 240 9.83 -1.25 -3.54
CA ALA A 240 9.96 -1.63 -4.94
C ALA A 240 8.74 -1.10 -5.70
N HIS A 241 8.98 -0.37 -6.77
CA HIS A 241 7.94 0.21 -7.61
C HIS A 241 8.31 0.07 -9.08
N VAL A 242 7.41 -0.50 -9.87
CA VAL A 242 7.56 -0.65 -11.30
C VAL A 242 6.79 0.46 -12.03
N SER A 243 7.52 1.26 -12.83
CA SER A 243 6.99 2.31 -13.69
C SER A 243 7.41 2.05 -15.14
N GLY A 244 6.46 1.71 -16.00
CA GLY A 244 6.79 1.23 -17.35
C GLY A 244 7.69 -0.01 -17.28
N ASP A 245 8.83 0.06 -17.93
CA ASP A 245 9.84 -1.02 -17.93
C ASP A 245 11.03 -0.69 -17.01
N THR A 246 10.77 0.02 -15.91
CA THR A 246 11.80 0.41 -14.94
C THR A 246 11.37 0.03 -13.54
N LEU A 247 12.22 -0.70 -12.82
CA LEU A 247 12.12 -0.92 -11.39
C LEU A 247 12.81 0.23 -10.65
N HIS A 248 12.07 0.92 -9.79
CA HIS A 248 12.61 1.78 -8.74
C HIS A 248 12.69 0.96 -7.46
N PHE A 249 13.88 0.85 -6.90
CA PHE A 249 14.14 0.05 -5.70
C PHE A 249 14.76 0.93 -4.62
N PHE A 250 14.40 0.69 -3.37
CA PHE A 250 15.05 1.28 -2.21
C PHE A 250 15.18 0.25 -1.10
N HIS A 251 16.36 0.18 -0.53
CA HIS A 251 16.61 -0.55 0.70
C HIS A 251 17.66 0.20 1.54
N GLU A 252 17.59 0.09 2.86
CA GLU A 252 18.52 0.80 3.76
C GLU A 252 20.02 0.48 3.48
N ARG A 253 20.32 -0.75 3.02
CA ARG A 253 21.68 -1.18 2.68
C ARG A 253 22.17 -0.66 1.34
N THR A 254 21.29 -0.50 0.36
CA THR A 254 21.66 -0.19 -1.05
C THR A 254 21.35 1.23 -1.46
N GLY A 255 20.51 1.95 -0.68
CA GLY A 255 19.93 3.24 -1.08
C GLY A 255 18.95 3.09 -2.24
N VAL A 256 18.69 4.17 -2.97
CA VAL A 256 17.83 4.19 -4.15
C VAL A 256 18.60 3.62 -5.35
N ARG A 257 17.96 2.73 -6.10
CA ARG A 257 18.47 2.12 -7.34
C ARG A 257 17.37 2.07 -8.38
N THR A 258 17.75 2.06 -9.65
CA THR A 258 16.85 1.82 -10.78
C THR A 258 17.43 0.74 -11.66
N LEU A 259 16.59 -0.21 -12.10
CA LEU A 259 16.96 -1.30 -12.97
C LEU A 259 15.97 -1.41 -14.14
N PRO A 260 16.43 -1.72 -15.34
CA PRO A 260 15.54 -1.99 -16.47
C PRO A 260 14.87 -3.35 -16.31
N LEU A 261 13.62 -3.43 -16.76
CA LEU A 261 12.83 -4.65 -16.84
C LEU A 261 12.64 -5.06 -18.28
N THR A 262 12.58 -6.35 -18.51
CA THR A 262 12.33 -6.97 -19.81
C THR A 262 10.95 -7.64 -19.85
N GLY A 263 10.46 -8.01 -21.02
CA GLY A 263 9.22 -8.77 -21.15
C GLY A 263 9.24 -10.10 -20.37
N ALA A 264 10.41 -10.73 -20.25
CA ALA A 264 10.58 -11.97 -19.48
C ALA A 264 10.36 -11.77 -17.97
N ASP A 265 10.72 -10.60 -17.43
CA ASP A 265 10.54 -10.28 -16.02
C ASP A 265 9.06 -10.17 -15.63
N PHE A 266 8.24 -9.65 -16.54
CA PHE A 266 6.79 -9.59 -16.36
C PHE A 266 6.11 -10.95 -16.57
N ALA A 267 6.69 -11.80 -17.44
CA ALA A 267 6.16 -13.15 -17.67
C ALA A 267 6.46 -14.10 -16.50
N ASN A 268 7.58 -13.88 -15.81
CA ASN A 268 7.98 -14.70 -14.66
C ASN A 268 8.50 -13.84 -13.50
N PRO A 269 7.60 -13.21 -12.72
CA PRO A 269 7.97 -12.31 -11.63
C PRO A 269 8.89 -12.93 -10.56
N ALA A 270 8.77 -14.24 -10.30
CA ALA A 270 9.60 -14.92 -9.31
C ALA A 270 11.07 -15.02 -9.74
N GLU A 271 11.31 -15.35 -11.00
CA GLU A 271 12.68 -15.38 -11.57
C GLU A 271 13.23 -13.95 -11.73
N ALA A 272 12.36 -12.99 -12.11
CA ALA A 272 12.72 -11.58 -12.15
C ALA A 272 13.22 -11.09 -10.78
N ALA A 273 12.54 -11.42 -9.70
CA ALA A 273 12.97 -11.05 -8.37
C ALA A 273 14.38 -11.56 -8.02
N LYS A 274 14.67 -12.83 -8.32
CA LYS A 274 16.00 -13.42 -8.11
C LYS A 274 17.09 -12.69 -8.90
N ARG A 275 16.85 -12.46 -10.20
CA ARG A 275 17.79 -11.75 -11.07
C ARG A 275 18.04 -10.33 -10.57
N LEU A 276 16.98 -9.57 -10.33
CA LEU A 276 17.06 -8.16 -9.93
C LEU A 276 17.75 -7.99 -8.57
N LEU A 277 17.47 -8.85 -7.59
CA LEU A 277 18.14 -8.83 -6.31
C LEU A 277 19.62 -9.24 -6.43
N GLY A 278 19.94 -10.16 -7.33
CA GLY A 278 21.33 -10.49 -7.66
C GLY A 278 22.10 -9.29 -8.24
N GLU A 279 21.51 -8.56 -9.19
CA GLU A 279 22.12 -7.34 -9.77
C GLU A 279 22.29 -6.21 -8.74
N LEU A 280 21.41 -6.16 -7.72
CA LEU A 280 21.52 -5.23 -6.60
C LEU A 280 22.54 -5.67 -5.54
N ASN A 281 23.19 -6.82 -5.71
CA ASN A 281 24.04 -7.48 -4.70
C ASN A 281 23.29 -7.63 -3.36
N PHE A 282 21.98 -7.89 -3.45
CA PHE A 282 21.12 -8.05 -2.30
C PHE A 282 20.98 -9.54 -1.96
N HIS A 283 21.66 -9.96 -0.90
CA HIS A 283 21.52 -11.29 -0.31
C HIS A 283 20.62 -11.15 0.93
N ALA A 284 19.48 -11.86 0.91
CA ALA A 284 18.48 -11.87 1.98
C ALA A 284 19.03 -12.49 3.27
#